data_0db56883f8c295055e55e0ddb855dfa8
#
_entry.id   0db56883f8c295055e55e0ddb855dfa8
#
_cell.length_a   1.000
_cell.length_b   1.000
_cell.length_c   1.000
_cell.angle_alpha   90.00
_cell.angle_beta   90.00
_cell.angle_gamma   90.00
#
_symmetry.space_group_name_H-M   'P 1'
#
loop_
_entity.id
_entity.type
_entity.pdbx_description
1 polymer ?
#
loop_
_entity_poly.entity_id
_entity_poly.type
_entity_poly.pdbx_seq_one_letter_code
_entity_poly.pdbx_strand_id
1 'polypeptide(L)'
;MKFKHKEEILLNSVTELEFYLSSGTIKGVMTFVHARNILTKGGYLLIDELENHFNKEIVSTIVRLFMDKNFNKKGAVLVYTTHYPELLDEYNRNDSIYITENKEGLCVTNLSKLLDRNDIKKSDCISVWYDRPNNTGV
;
A
#
# COMPACT_ATOMS: atom_id res chain seq x y z
N MET A 1 19.49 9.10 17.61
CA MET A 1 18.74 7.87 17.85
C MET A 1 19.18 7.25 19.15
N LYS A 2 18.28 6.97 20.10
CA LYS A 2 18.63 6.36 21.42
C LYS A 2 18.26 4.89 21.42
N PHE A 3 19.23 4.03 21.67
CA PHE A 3 18.98 2.62 21.92
C PHE A 3 19.00 2.35 23.43
N LYS A 4 18.10 1.50 23.91
CA LYS A 4 18.07 1.09 25.33
C LYS A 4 19.44 0.48 25.69
N HIS A 5 20.17 1.14 26.58
CA HIS A 5 21.53 0.75 27.06
C HIS A 5 22.71 0.94 26.07
N LYS A 6 22.62 1.82 25.09
CA LYS A 6 23.73 2.16 24.17
C LYS A 6 23.91 3.67 24.02
N GLU A 7 25.12 4.06 23.67
CA GLU A 7 25.47 5.45 23.38
C GLU A 7 24.58 6.02 22.26
N GLU A 8 24.36 7.33 22.35
CA GLU A 8 23.58 8.06 21.37
C GLU A 8 24.38 8.17 20.08
N ILE A 9 23.84 7.61 18.98
CA ILE A 9 24.47 7.71 17.67
C ILE A 9 23.94 8.96 16.98
N LEU A 10 24.83 9.91 16.72
CA LEU A 10 24.58 11.08 15.91
C LEU A 10 24.79 10.71 14.44
N LEU A 11 23.75 10.87 13.62
CA LEU A 11 23.78 10.61 12.20
C LEU A 11 23.75 11.95 11.46
N ASN A 12 24.72 12.16 10.57
CA ASN A 12 24.85 13.39 9.80
C ASN A 12 24.12 13.30 8.45
N SER A 13 23.80 12.09 8.00
CA SER A 13 23.09 11.85 6.74
C SER A 13 22.19 10.62 6.79
N VAL A 14 21.23 10.54 5.85
CA VAL A 14 20.38 9.36 5.68
C VAL A 14 21.19 8.15 5.23
N THR A 15 22.26 8.35 4.49
CA THR A 15 23.16 7.27 4.01
C THR A 15 23.90 6.58 5.19
N GLU A 16 24.16 7.27 6.28
CA GLU A 16 24.73 6.66 7.47
C GLU A 16 23.77 5.68 8.17
N LEU A 17 22.44 5.82 7.96
CA LEU A 17 21.47 4.86 8.46
C LEU A 17 21.66 3.46 7.85
N GLU A 18 22.18 3.36 6.63
CA GLU A 18 22.40 2.10 5.92
C GLU A 18 23.41 1.19 6.63
N PHE A 19 24.32 1.77 7.42
CA PHE A 19 25.25 1.00 8.24
C PHE A 19 24.60 0.36 9.48
N TYR A 20 23.48 0.89 9.93
CA TYR A 20 22.84 0.50 11.20
C TYR A 20 21.48 -0.19 11.01
N LEU A 21 20.83 0.02 9.89
CA LEU A 21 19.48 -0.48 9.61
C LEU A 21 19.47 -1.32 8.32
N SER A 22 18.56 -2.29 8.26
CA SER A 22 18.34 -3.03 7.02
C SER A 22 17.78 -2.11 5.92
N SER A 23 18.05 -2.45 4.66
CA SER A 23 17.51 -1.71 3.50
C SER A 23 15.98 -1.60 3.54
N GLY A 24 15.29 -2.65 3.98
CA GLY A 24 13.83 -2.63 4.16
C GLY A 24 13.39 -1.63 5.23
N THR A 25 14.09 -1.56 6.36
CA THR A 25 13.80 -0.58 7.42
C THR A 25 13.98 0.86 6.92
N ILE A 26 15.04 1.12 6.15
CA ILE A 26 15.30 2.46 5.58
C ILE A 26 14.20 2.85 4.60
N LYS A 27 13.86 1.96 3.66
CA LYS A 27 12.77 2.19 2.71
C LYS A 27 11.46 2.46 3.45
N GLY A 28 11.18 1.70 4.51
CA GLY A 28 10.03 1.90 5.36
C GLY A 28 9.99 3.29 5.98
N VAL A 29 11.08 3.74 6.60
CA VAL A 29 11.20 5.09 7.18
C VAL A 29 10.98 6.15 6.13
N MET A 30 11.60 6.02 4.95
CA MET A 30 11.43 6.97 3.84
C MET A 30 10.00 7.03 3.35
N THR A 31 9.32 5.89 3.22
CA THR A 31 7.90 5.84 2.84
C THR A 31 7.03 6.60 3.85
N PHE A 32 7.26 6.41 5.16
CA PHE A 32 6.54 7.17 6.18
C PHE A 32 6.82 8.68 6.13
N VAL A 33 8.05 9.09 5.87
CA VAL A 33 8.42 10.50 5.69
C VAL A 33 7.68 11.09 4.49
N HIS A 34 7.65 10.39 3.36
CA HIS A 34 6.91 10.82 2.17
C HIS A 34 5.40 10.87 2.43
N ALA A 35 4.83 9.82 3.04
CA ALA A 35 3.41 9.78 3.40
C ALA A 35 3.01 10.97 4.28
N ARG A 36 3.78 11.25 5.35
CA ARG A 36 3.57 12.40 6.22
C ARG A 36 3.62 13.72 5.46
N ASN A 37 4.61 13.88 4.58
CA ASN A 37 4.77 15.11 3.78
C ASN A 37 3.56 15.34 2.86
N ILE A 38 3.11 14.29 2.17
CA ILE A 38 1.95 14.36 1.27
C ILE A 38 0.64 14.59 2.06
N LEU A 39 0.44 13.93 3.20
CA LEU A 39 -0.72 14.16 4.06
C LEU A 39 -0.80 15.60 4.58
N THR A 40 0.35 16.24 4.84
CA THR A 40 0.38 17.62 5.33
C THR A 40 0.22 18.67 4.23
N LYS A 41 0.76 18.42 3.04
CA LYS A 41 0.76 19.38 1.91
C LYS A 41 -0.37 19.14 0.92
N GLY A 42 -0.91 17.95 0.84
CA GLY A 42 -1.74 17.46 -0.26
C GLY A 42 -0.89 16.89 -1.40
N GLY A 43 -1.57 16.35 -2.42
CA GLY A 43 -0.93 15.78 -3.61
C GLY A 43 -1.06 14.26 -3.70
N TYR A 44 -0.16 13.64 -4.44
CA TYR A 44 -0.22 12.21 -4.76
C TYR A 44 1.03 11.48 -4.25
N LEU A 45 0.83 10.31 -3.66
CA LEU A 45 1.89 9.36 -3.31
C LEU A 45 1.65 8.08 -4.11
N LEU A 46 2.60 7.73 -4.98
CA LEU A 46 2.55 6.51 -5.78
C LEU A 46 3.58 5.52 -5.22
N ILE A 47 3.14 4.30 -4.94
CA ILE A 47 3.99 3.24 -4.40
C ILE A 47 3.70 1.95 -5.16
N ASP A 48 4.74 1.38 -5.75
CA ASP A 48 4.68 0.06 -6.35
C ASP A 48 4.98 -1.00 -5.30
N GLU A 49 4.16 -2.06 -5.23
CA GLU A 49 4.28 -3.16 -4.28
C GLU A 49 4.47 -2.68 -2.83
N LEU A 50 3.44 -2.02 -2.30
CA LEU A 50 3.47 -1.39 -0.97
C LEU A 50 3.89 -2.36 0.15
N GLU A 51 3.60 -3.66 0.00
CA GLU A 51 3.96 -4.71 0.94
C GLU A 51 5.45 -5.09 0.95
N ASN A 52 6.22 -4.79 -0.09
CA ASN A 52 7.62 -5.22 -0.19
C ASN A 52 8.52 -4.65 0.92
N HIS A 53 8.04 -3.65 1.65
CA HIS A 53 8.82 -2.97 2.68
C HIS A 53 8.19 -3.03 4.06
N PHE A 54 6.99 -3.59 4.17
CA PHE A 54 6.21 -3.57 5.40
C PHE A 54 5.45 -4.87 5.62
N ASN A 55 5.23 -5.19 6.89
CA ASN A 55 4.24 -6.19 7.22
C ASN A 55 2.81 -5.64 6.98
N LYS A 56 1.83 -6.53 6.95
CA LYS A 56 0.43 -6.23 6.65
C LYS A 56 -0.16 -5.13 7.54
N GLU A 57 0.15 -5.13 8.83
CA GLU A 57 -0.38 -4.16 9.79
C GLU A 57 0.11 -2.74 9.51
N ILE A 58 1.37 -2.60 9.09
CA ILE A 58 1.94 -1.30 8.71
C ILE A 58 1.30 -0.82 7.41
N VAL A 59 1.12 -1.70 6.42
CA VAL A 59 0.44 -1.37 5.16
C VAL A 59 -0.98 -0.87 5.43
N SER A 60 -1.77 -1.64 6.20
CA SER A 60 -3.12 -1.24 6.61
C SER A 60 -3.13 0.11 7.33
N THR A 61 -2.14 0.36 8.19
CA THR A 61 -2.03 1.64 8.91
C THR A 61 -1.80 2.80 7.95
N ILE A 62 -0.89 2.66 6.98
CA ILE A 62 -0.63 3.68 5.96
C ILE A 62 -1.92 3.97 5.17
N VAL A 63 -2.58 2.94 4.68
CA VAL A 63 -3.84 3.07 3.93
C VAL A 63 -4.89 3.83 4.75
N ARG A 64 -5.12 3.44 6.01
CA ARG A 64 -6.07 4.08 6.91
C ARG A 64 -5.76 5.55 7.16
N LEU A 65 -4.48 5.94 7.26
CA LEU A 65 -4.09 7.34 7.43
C LEU A 65 -4.54 8.21 6.23
N PHE A 66 -4.47 7.68 5.01
CA PHE A 66 -4.96 8.40 3.83
C PHE A 66 -6.49 8.42 3.74
N MET A 67 -7.18 7.40 4.29
CA MET A 67 -8.65 7.33 4.31
C MET A 67 -9.27 8.18 5.42
N ASP A 68 -8.58 8.41 6.53
CA ASP A 68 -9.10 9.16 7.67
C ASP A 68 -9.04 10.68 7.41
N LYS A 69 -10.20 11.32 7.34
CA LYS A 69 -10.36 12.76 7.12
C LYS A 69 -9.73 13.62 8.22
N ASN A 70 -9.54 13.09 9.43
CA ASN A 70 -8.88 13.81 10.51
C ASN A 70 -7.38 13.96 10.28
N PHE A 71 -6.76 12.96 9.66
CA PHE A 71 -5.35 12.98 9.25
C PHE A 71 -5.18 13.58 7.86
N ASN A 72 -5.97 13.15 6.90
CA ASN A 72 -5.91 13.60 5.52
C ASN A 72 -6.76 14.84 5.25
N LYS A 73 -6.47 15.94 5.93
CA LYS A 73 -7.21 17.20 5.79
C LYS A 73 -7.03 17.89 4.44
N LYS A 74 -5.96 17.57 3.73
CA LYS A 74 -5.60 18.20 2.45
C LYS A 74 -6.03 17.38 1.23
N GLY A 75 -6.74 16.28 1.43
CA GLY A 75 -7.19 15.42 0.33
C GLY A 75 -6.02 14.77 -0.43
N ALA A 76 -4.98 14.37 0.28
CA ALA A 76 -3.87 13.63 -0.29
C ALA A 76 -4.38 12.28 -0.85
N VAL A 77 -3.81 11.83 -1.96
CA VAL A 77 -4.18 10.60 -2.63
C VAL A 77 -3.03 9.61 -2.56
N LEU A 78 -3.32 8.39 -2.10
CA LEU A 78 -2.42 7.25 -2.16
C LEU A 78 -2.84 6.36 -3.34
N VAL A 79 -1.91 6.13 -4.26
CA VAL A 79 -2.04 5.16 -5.35
C VAL A 79 -1.00 4.09 -5.14
N TYR A 80 -1.39 2.83 -5.05
CA TYR A 80 -0.43 1.75 -4.82
C TYR A 80 -0.84 0.46 -5.51
N THR A 81 0.13 -0.39 -5.78
CA THR A 81 -0.07 -1.77 -6.17
C THR A 81 0.16 -2.68 -4.97
N THR A 82 -0.49 -3.84 -4.93
CA THR A 82 -0.32 -4.83 -3.88
C THR A 82 -0.74 -6.22 -4.35
N HIS A 83 -0.09 -7.24 -3.78
CA HIS A 83 -0.48 -8.64 -3.90
C HIS A 83 -1.27 -9.16 -2.69
N TYR A 84 -1.63 -8.28 -1.73
CA TYR A 84 -2.44 -8.64 -0.57
C TYR A 84 -3.93 -8.39 -0.82
N PRO A 85 -4.70 -9.40 -1.27
CA PRO A 85 -6.12 -9.22 -1.56
C PRO A 85 -6.92 -8.80 -0.32
N GLU A 86 -6.46 -9.14 0.89
CA GLU A 86 -7.13 -8.79 2.13
C GLU A 86 -7.12 -7.27 2.43
N LEU A 87 -6.20 -6.51 1.81
CA LEU A 87 -6.21 -5.05 1.91
C LEU A 87 -7.44 -4.45 1.23
N LEU A 88 -8.06 -5.16 0.30
CA LEU A 88 -9.26 -4.70 -0.39
C LEU A 88 -10.46 -4.59 0.54
N ASP A 89 -10.47 -5.38 1.62
CA ASP A 89 -11.54 -5.35 2.62
C ASP A 89 -11.48 -4.09 3.51
N GLU A 90 -10.33 -3.37 3.52
CA GLU A 90 -10.19 -2.07 4.18
C GLU A 90 -10.99 -0.96 3.47
N TYR A 91 -11.34 -1.15 2.18
CA TYR A 91 -12.06 -0.14 1.41
C TYR A 91 -13.57 -0.38 1.46
N ASN A 92 -14.32 0.69 1.73
CA ASN A 92 -15.78 0.65 1.65
C ASN A 92 -16.31 0.78 0.20
N ARG A 93 -15.47 1.24 -0.73
CA ARG A 93 -15.83 1.52 -2.12
C ARG A 93 -15.05 0.63 -3.09
N ASN A 94 -15.74 0.12 -4.11
CA ASN A 94 -15.14 -0.75 -5.12
C ASN A 94 -14.64 0.02 -6.35
N ASP A 95 -15.08 1.26 -6.52
CA ASP A 95 -14.79 2.10 -7.68
C ASP A 95 -13.34 2.66 -7.71
N SER A 96 -12.63 2.58 -6.58
CA SER A 96 -11.22 2.96 -6.48
C SER A 96 -10.25 1.78 -6.60
N ILE A 97 -10.75 0.57 -6.80
CA ILE A 97 -9.96 -0.65 -6.89
C ILE A 97 -9.92 -1.12 -8.35
N TYR A 98 -8.73 -1.42 -8.84
CA TYR A 98 -8.49 -1.90 -10.18
C TYR A 98 -7.70 -3.20 -10.13
N ILE A 99 -8.10 -4.18 -10.95
CA ILE A 99 -7.38 -5.43 -11.16
C ILE A 99 -6.63 -5.30 -12.48
N THR A 100 -5.34 -5.61 -12.45
CA THR A 100 -4.49 -5.62 -13.64
C THR A 100 -4.13 -7.04 -14.02
N GLU A 101 -4.20 -7.36 -15.31
CA GLU A 101 -3.88 -8.67 -15.85
C GLU A 101 -3.05 -8.50 -17.12
N ASN A 102 -2.18 -9.47 -17.38
CA ASN A 102 -1.45 -9.56 -18.65
C ASN A 102 -2.07 -10.68 -19.50
N LYS A 103 -2.99 -10.30 -20.41
CA LYS A 103 -3.63 -11.18 -21.40
C LYS A 103 -3.34 -10.61 -22.77
N GLU A 104 -2.32 -11.12 -23.47
CA GLU A 104 -1.90 -10.56 -24.77
C GLU A 104 -1.67 -9.04 -24.76
N GLY A 105 -1.45 -8.48 -23.57
CA GLY A 105 -1.30 -7.06 -23.25
C GLY A 105 -1.90 -6.71 -21.89
N LEU A 106 -1.56 -5.52 -21.39
CA LEU A 106 -2.04 -5.04 -20.09
C LEU A 106 -3.53 -4.74 -20.14
N CYS A 107 -4.32 -5.52 -19.42
CA CYS A 107 -5.75 -5.26 -19.19
C CYS A 107 -5.95 -4.69 -17.78
N VAL A 108 -6.81 -3.67 -17.67
CA VAL A 108 -7.16 -3.04 -16.40
C VAL A 108 -8.67 -3.05 -16.24
N THR A 109 -9.16 -3.67 -15.17
CA THR A 109 -10.59 -3.77 -14.90
C THR A 109 -10.93 -3.18 -13.54
N ASN A 110 -11.92 -2.29 -13.49
CA ASN A 110 -12.39 -1.74 -12.24
C ASN A 110 -13.22 -2.78 -11.47
N LEU A 111 -12.95 -2.94 -10.17
CA LEU A 111 -13.61 -3.96 -9.34
C LEU A 111 -15.13 -3.77 -9.28
N SER A 112 -15.64 -2.54 -9.33
CA SER A 112 -17.08 -2.27 -9.33
C SER A 112 -17.82 -2.84 -10.52
N LYS A 113 -17.12 -3.14 -11.63
CA LYS A 113 -17.68 -3.77 -12.81
C LYS A 113 -17.69 -5.30 -12.74
N LEU A 114 -16.92 -5.87 -11.83
CA LEU A 114 -16.80 -7.32 -11.64
C LEU A 114 -17.72 -7.84 -10.54
N LEU A 115 -18.10 -6.99 -9.60
CA LEU A 115 -18.92 -7.37 -8.45
C LEU A 115 -20.36 -6.90 -8.65
N ASP A 116 -21.28 -7.85 -8.85
CA ASP A 116 -22.73 -7.59 -8.91
C ASP A 116 -23.33 -7.33 -7.52
N ARG A 117 -22.63 -7.69 -6.43
CA ARG A 117 -23.08 -7.61 -5.04
C ARG A 117 -21.99 -7.02 -4.15
N ASN A 118 -22.41 -6.17 -3.19
CA ASN A 118 -21.51 -5.50 -2.24
C ASN A 118 -21.38 -6.22 -0.89
N ASP A 119 -22.08 -7.34 -0.70
CA ASP A 119 -22.15 -8.10 0.56
C ASP A 119 -21.11 -9.23 0.68
N ILE A 120 -20.32 -9.47 -0.36
CA ILE A 120 -19.27 -10.49 -0.37
C ILE A 120 -17.93 -9.81 -0.05
N LYS A 121 -17.08 -10.46 0.74
CA LYS A 121 -15.72 -9.99 0.95
C LYS A 121 -14.98 -9.88 -0.39
N LYS A 122 -14.35 -8.76 -0.60
CA LYS A 122 -13.64 -8.46 -1.87
C LYS A 122 -12.46 -9.39 -2.09
N SER A 123 -11.75 -9.73 -1.02
CA SER A 123 -10.65 -10.71 -1.03
C SER A 123 -11.10 -12.09 -1.53
N ASP A 124 -12.29 -12.56 -1.09
CA ASP A 124 -12.83 -13.85 -1.50
C ASP A 124 -13.25 -13.84 -2.98
N CYS A 125 -13.80 -12.72 -3.46
CA CYS A 125 -14.17 -12.57 -4.87
C CYS A 125 -12.96 -12.62 -5.81
N ILE A 126 -11.84 -12.05 -5.40
CA ILE A 126 -10.62 -12.02 -6.20
C ILE A 126 -9.96 -13.39 -6.24
N SER A 127 -9.90 -14.13 -5.12
CA SER A 127 -9.39 -15.49 -5.12
C SER A 127 -10.19 -16.41 -6.05
N VAL A 128 -11.51 -16.35 -6.00
CA VAL A 128 -12.39 -17.11 -6.93
C VAL A 128 -12.19 -16.69 -8.39
N TRP A 129 -11.85 -15.43 -8.63
CA TRP A 129 -11.63 -14.92 -9.97
C TRP A 129 -10.28 -15.39 -10.55
N TYR A 130 -9.21 -15.48 -9.75
CA TYR A 130 -7.93 -16.07 -10.14
C TYR A 130 -8.03 -17.58 -10.42
N ASP A 131 -8.89 -18.30 -9.70
CA ASP A 131 -9.09 -19.75 -9.85
C ASP A 131 -10.00 -20.14 -11.03
N ARG A 132 -10.50 -19.19 -11.83
CA ARG A 132 -11.29 -19.55 -13.02
C ARG A 132 -10.43 -20.23 -14.08
N PRO A 133 -10.91 -21.38 -14.67
CA PRO A 133 -10.11 -22.19 -15.60
C PRO A 133 -9.58 -21.48 -16.85
N ASN A 134 -10.12 -20.30 -17.19
CA ASN A 134 -9.68 -19.48 -18.32
C ASN A 134 -8.68 -18.38 -17.92
N ASN A 135 -8.28 -18.33 -16.67
CA ASN A 135 -7.33 -17.37 -16.14
C ASN A 135 -6.00 -18.07 -15.86
N THR A 136 -5.43 -18.71 -16.87
CA THR A 136 -4.04 -19.19 -16.79
C THR A 136 -3.14 -17.96 -16.83
N GLY A 137 -2.91 -17.41 -15.63
CA GLY A 137 -1.86 -16.43 -15.43
C GLY A 137 -0.51 -17.10 -15.68
N VAL A 138 0.16 -16.74 -16.75
CA VAL A 138 1.59 -16.87 -16.95
C VAL A 138 2.12 -15.47 -17.13
#